data_3526a2240ce056330ba0a969b60f2009
#
_entry.id   3526a2240ce056330ba0a969b60f2009
#
_cell.length_a   1.000
_cell.length_b   1.000
_cell.length_c   1.000
_cell.angle_alpha   90.00
_cell.angle_beta   90.00
_cell.angle_gamma   90.00
#
_symmetry.space_group_name_H-M   'P 1'
#
loop_
_entity.id
_entity.type
_entity.pdbx_description
1 polymer ?
#
loop_
_entity_poly.entity_id
_entity_poly.type
_entity_poly.pdbx_seq_one_letter_code
_entity_poly.pdbx_strand_id
1 'polypeptide(L)'
;MIKRLLNQGWTVQAGDGGGLSALFGGPGEPPKPVNLPHDHLVEIPRNPQEPNGPGNGFFHEEDMVYETTLQLEKETEGKRIWLEFEAVYQNAFVYVNNAFAGKCAYGYSNFYLDITDFVKIGQTNAIKVIVKDGVPSGRWYTGGGIFRDVHLMIAEPTHIAPDGVFVKTESVDEQIA
;
A
#
# COMPACT_ATOMS: atom_id res chain seq x y z
N MET A 1 -18.14 4.41 10.95
CA MET A 1 -16.80 4.43 10.32
C MET A 1 -16.87 5.29 9.06
N ILE A 2 -15.90 6.19 8.87
CA ILE A 2 -15.75 6.99 7.65
C ILE A 2 -14.61 6.36 6.86
N LYS A 3 -14.81 6.13 5.56
CA LYS A 3 -13.80 5.65 4.62
C LYS A 3 -13.58 6.73 3.56
N ARG A 4 -12.34 7.19 3.36
CA ARG A 4 -11.96 8.23 2.41
C ARG A 4 -10.83 7.74 1.52
N LEU A 5 -10.92 8.01 0.23
CA LEU A 5 -9.88 7.69 -0.73
C LEU A 5 -8.62 8.54 -0.47
N LEU A 6 -7.46 7.90 -0.44
CA LEU A 6 -6.15 8.51 -0.24
C LEU A 6 -5.24 8.23 -1.44
N ASN A 7 -5.70 8.55 -2.65
CA ASN A 7 -4.99 8.24 -3.90
C ASN A 7 -4.20 9.41 -4.49
N GLN A 8 -4.37 10.60 -3.94
CA GLN A 8 -3.76 11.82 -4.48
C GLN A 8 -2.55 12.23 -3.64
N GLY A 9 -1.62 12.96 -4.28
CA GLY A 9 -0.49 13.56 -3.58
C GLY A 9 0.61 12.58 -3.19
N TRP A 10 0.73 11.47 -3.90
CA TRP A 10 1.83 10.53 -3.74
C TRP A 10 3.03 10.91 -4.61
N THR A 11 4.18 10.49 -4.16
CA THR A 11 5.40 10.42 -4.95
C THR A 11 5.93 9.01 -4.98
N VAL A 12 6.66 8.65 -6.03
CA VAL A 12 7.33 7.35 -6.16
C VAL A 12 8.76 7.57 -6.62
N GLN A 13 9.66 6.74 -6.14
CA GLN A 13 11.03 6.65 -6.62
C GLN A 13 11.48 5.18 -6.60
N ALA A 14 12.45 4.85 -7.46
CA ALA A 14 13.12 3.56 -7.40
C ALA A 14 13.80 3.38 -6.05
N GLY A 15 13.69 2.21 -5.48
CA GLY A 15 14.43 1.81 -4.28
C GLY A 15 15.87 1.48 -4.66
N ASP A 16 16.80 1.71 -3.76
CA ASP A 16 18.23 1.42 -3.98
C ASP A 16 18.62 -0.04 -3.67
N GLY A 17 17.76 -0.98 -4.05
CA GLY A 17 18.02 -2.42 -3.89
C GLY A 17 17.92 -2.95 -2.46
N GLY A 18 17.39 -2.17 -1.57
CA GLY A 18 17.08 -2.59 -0.20
C GLY A 18 18.22 -2.38 0.81
N GLY A 19 17.82 -2.04 1.98
CA GLY A 19 18.70 -1.78 3.10
C GLY A 19 18.36 -0.46 3.78
N LEU A 20 19.24 -0.02 4.65
CA LEU A 20 19.12 1.23 5.41
C LEU A 20 19.05 2.48 4.50
N SER A 21 19.63 2.43 3.31
CA SER A 21 19.61 3.54 2.35
C SER A 21 18.20 3.87 1.86
N ALA A 22 17.32 2.89 1.65
CA ALA A 22 15.90 3.13 1.34
C ALA A 22 15.14 3.89 2.46
N LEU A 23 15.62 3.79 3.69
CA LEU A 23 15.06 4.51 4.83
C LEU A 23 15.58 5.96 4.93
N PHE A 24 16.80 6.23 4.48
CA PHE A 24 17.48 7.51 4.66
C PHE A 24 17.65 8.33 3.36
N GLY A 25 17.17 7.82 2.22
CA GLY A 25 17.32 8.47 0.92
C GLY A 25 18.76 8.37 0.41
N GLY A 26 19.03 7.40 -0.45
CA GLY A 26 20.29 7.30 -1.19
C GLY A 26 20.30 8.24 -2.41
N PRO A 27 21.45 8.38 -3.11
CA PRO A 27 21.51 9.09 -4.39
C PRO A 27 20.77 8.29 -5.46
N GLY A 28 19.48 8.55 -5.61
CA GLY A 28 18.62 7.96 -6.64
C GLY A 28 17.99 9.04 -7.52
N GLU A 29 17.16 8.63 -8.46
CA GLU A 29 16.33 9.58 -9.21
C GLU A 29 15.41 10.34 -8.25
N PRO A 30 15.15 11.64 -8.51
CA PRO A 30 14.25 12.41 -7.66
C PRO A 30 12.84 11.81 -7.65
N PRO A 31 12.12 11.90 -6.51
CA PRO A 31 10.76 11.39 -6.43
C PRO A 31 9.85 11.99 -7.50
N LYS A 32 9.11 11.13 -8.20
CA LYS A 32 8.17 11.48 -9.26
C LYS A 32 6.76 11.56 -8.68
N PRO A 33 5.98 12.64 -8.92
CA PRO A 33 4.60 12.70 -8.46
C PRO A 33 3.74 11.68 -9.21
N VAL A 34 2.88 10.97 -8.45
CA VAL A 34 1.95 9.97 -8.99
C VAL A 34 0.61 10.04 -8.27
N ASN A 35 -0.41 9.54 -8.94
CA ASN A 35 -1.70 9.22 -8.32
C ASN A 35 -1.87 7.71 -8.28
N LEU A 36 -2.48 7.21 -7.23
CA LEU A 36 -2.86 5.81 -7.15
C LEU A 36 -4.20 5.56 -7.87
N PRO A 37 -4.44 4.36 -8.38
CA PRO A 37 -3.53 3.22 -8.50
C PRO A 37 -2.32 3.51 -9.39
N HIS A 38 -1.15 2.99 -9.02
CA HIS A 38 0.06 3.14 -9.81
C HIS A 38 0.78 1.79 -9.90
N ASP A 39 1.00 1.35 -11.14
CA ASP A 39 1.75 0.15 -11.48
C ASP A 39 2.97 0.58 -12.30
N HIS A 40 4.16 0.54 -11.69
CA HIS A 40 5.38 1.01 -12.35
C HIS A 40 5.77 0.15 -13.56
N LEU A 41 5.37 -1.12 -13.61
CA LEU A 41 5.73 -2.00 -14.73
C LEU A 41 5.10 -1.57 -16.06
N VAL A 42 3.94 -0.88 -16.03
CA VAL A 42 3.32 -0.38 -17.28
C VAL A 42 4.04 0.83 -17.86
N GLU A 43 4.87 1.51 -17.07
CA GLU A 43 5.61 2.70 -17.50
C GLU A 43 6.98 2.38 -18.12
N ILE A 44 7.49 1.15 -17.90
CA ILE A 44 8.81 0.74 -18.38
C ILE A 44 8.74 -0.14 -19.63
N PRO A 45 9.68 0.03 -20.59
CA PRO A 45 9.75 -0.84 -21.75
C PRO A 45 10.26 -2.23 -21.38
N ARG A 46 9.80 -3.26 -22.08
CA ARG A 46 10.36 -4.60 -21.99
C ARG A 46 11.79 -4.62 -22.51
N ASN A 47 12.65 -5.32 -21.81
CA ASN A 47 14.07 -5.44 -22.17
C ASN A 47 14.44 -6.92 -22.38
N PRO A 48 14.83 -7.34 -23.62
CA PRO A 48 15.21 -8.73 -23.89
C PRO A 48 16.41 -9.23 -23.09
N GLN A 49 17.19 -8.34 -22.48
CA GLN A 49 18.34 -8.66 -21.64
C GLN A 49 18.00 -8.83 -20.17
N GLU A 50 16.74 -8.68 -19.79
CA GLU A 50 16.33 -8.92 -18.39
C GLU A 50 16.61 -10.33 -17.93
N PRO A 51 17.22 -10.52 -16.74
CA PRO A 51 17.64 -11.83 -16.25
C PRO A 51 16.48 -12.84 -16.15
N ASN A 52 15.27 -12.38 -15.82
CA ASN A 52 14.08 -13.23 -15.71
C ASN A 52 13.50 -13.63 -17.07
N GLY A 53 13.90 -12.95 -18.14
CA GLY A 53 13.51 -13.26 -19.52
C GLY A 53 11.99 -13.42 -19.70
N PRO A 54 11.55 -14.51 -20.37
CA PRO A 54 10.12 -14.74 -20.59
C PRO A 54 9.34 -15.07 -19.32
N GLY A 55 10.01 -15.40 -18.21
CA GLY A 55 9.38 -15.77 -16.94
C GLY A 55 8.50 -14.67 -16.37
N ASN A 56 8.96 -13.41 -16.48
CA ASN A 56 8.22 -12.22 -16.04
C ASN A 56 7.81 -11.28 -17.20
N GLY A 57 7.85 -11.78 -18.44
CA GLY A 57 7.50 -10.97 -19.61
C GLY A 57 8.54 -9.94 -20.00
N PHE A 58 9.81 -10.09 -19.60
CA PHE A 58 10.93 -9.18 -19.88
C PHE A 58 10.80 -7.80 -19.20
N PHE A 59 10.05 -7.70 -18.12
CA PHE A 59 9.98 -6.49 -17.30
C PHE A 59 11.14 -6.42 -16.30
N HIS A 60 11.61 -5.22 -16.06
CA HIS A 60 12.56 -4.93 -14.99
C HIS A 60 11.79 -4.81 -13.66
N GLU A 61 12.02 -5.77 -12.77
CA GLU A 61 11.47 -5.75 -11.41
C GLU A 61 12.44 -5.02 -10.49
N GLU A 62 11.95 -4.00 -9.79
CA GLU A 62 12.74 -3.21 -8.85
C GLU A 62 11.94 -2.81 -7.62
N ASP A 63 12.64 -2.56 -6.54
CA ASP A 63 12.02 -2.03 -5.33
C ASP A 63 11.56 -0.59 -5.54
N MET A 64 10.40 -0.24 -5.00
CA MET A 64 9.83 1.09 -5.11
C MET A 64 9.56 1.70 -3.74
N VAL A 65 9.73 3.00 -3.62
CA VAL A 65 9.40 3.77 -2.42
C VAL A 65 8.32 4.78 -2.76
N TYR A 66 7.16 4.64 -2.12
CA TYR A 66 6.04 5.58 -2.22
C TYR A 66 5.97 6.43 -0.98
N GLU A 67 5.75 7.74 -1.15
CA GLU A 67 5.57 8.66 -0.02
C GLU A 67 4.39 9.58 -0.25
N THR A 68 3.68 9.88 0.83
CA THR A 68 2.63 10.90 0.86
C THR A 68 2.54 11.53 2.25
N THR A 69 1.70 12.55 2.37
CA THR A 69 1.38 13.17 3.66
C THR A 69 -0.09 13.07 3.97
N LEU A 70 -0.40 12.91 5.25
CA LEU A 70 -1.75 12.84 5.78
C LEU A 70 -1.98 13.96 6.78
N GLN A 71 -2.97 14.81 6.52
CA GLN A 71 -3.45 15.80 7.47
C GLN A 71 -4.67 15.25 8.20
N LEU A 72 -4.63 15.27 9.53
CA LEU A 72 -5.75 14.85 10.38
C LEU A 72 -6.28 16.05 11.15
N GLU A 73 -7.58 16.26 11.03
CA GLU A 73 -8.29 17.33 11.71
C GLU A 73 -8.45 17.02 13.22
N LYS A 74 -8.57 18.07 14.04
CA LYS A 74 -8.70 17.92 15.50
C LYS A 74 -9.90 17.05 15.93
N GLU A 75 -10.94 17.03 15.12
CA GLU A 75 -12.17 16.22 15.32
C GLU A 75 -11.90 14.71 15.23
N THR A 76 -10.71 14.30 14.81
CA THR A 76 -10.27 12.90 14.81
C THR A 76 -9.60 12.48 16.12
N GLU A 77 -9.41 13.40 17.06
CA GLU A 77 -8.82 13.10 18.37
C GLU A 77 -9.66 12.07 19.12
N GLY A 78 -9.00 11.08 19.70
CA GLY A 78 -9.63 9.96 20.40
C GLY A 78 -10.31 8.91 19.51
N LYS A 79 -10.29 9.07 18.19
CA LYS A 79 -10.81 8.08 17.24
C LYS A 79 -9.76 7.04 16.89
N ARG A 80 -10.22 5.92 16.33
CA ARG A 80 -9.37 4.90 15.74
C ARG A 80 -9.11 5.23 14.26
N ILE A 81 -7.87 5.09 13.82
CA ILE A 81 -7.42 5.50 12.49
C ILE A 81 -6.66 4.35 11.85
N TRP A 82 -7.08 3.96 10.63
CA TRP A 82 -6.43 2.92 9.84
C TRP A 82 -6.08 3.40 8.45
N LEU A 83 -5.06 2.78 7.89
CA LEU A 83 -4.87 2.71 6.45
C LEU A 83 -5.34 1.35 5.95
N GLU A 84 -6.15 1.35 4.90
CA GLU A 84 -6.44 0.18 4.09
C GLU A 84 -5.71 0.30 2.77
N PHE A 85 -4.98 -0.73 2.42
CA PHE A 85 -4.43 -0.92 1.09
C PHE A 85 -5.18 -2.07 0.43
N GLU A 86 -5.82 -1.84 -0.71
CA GLU A 86 -6.55 -2.90 -1.41
C GLU A 86 -5.63 -3.93 -2.04
N ALA A 87 -4.46 -3.51 -2.49
CA ALA A 87 -3.34 -4.39 -2.85
C ALA A 87 -2.05 -3.59 -3.07
N VAL A 88 -0.93 -4.21 -2.73
CA VAL A 88 0.43 -3.71 -3.01
C VAL A 88 1.30 -4.89 -3.42
N TYR A 89 1.80 -4.90 -4.64
CA TYR A 89 2.67 -5.96 -5.11
C TYR A 89 4.12 -5.49 -5.09
N GLN A 90 4.99 -6.18 -4.30
CA GLN A 90 4.72 -7.12 -3.21
C GLN A 90 5.60 -6.77 -2.00
N ASN A 91 5.46 -7.53 -0.89
CA ASN A 91 6.23 -7.31 0.33
C ASN A 91 6.23 -5.84 0.76
N ALA A 92 5.03 -5.28 0.98
CA ALA A 92 4.85 -3.90 1.41
C ALA A 92 5.28 -3.71 2.86
N PHE A 93 6.13 -2.71 3.13
CA PHE A 93 6.51 -2.25 4.46
C PHE A 93 6.01 -0.81 4.61
N VAL A 94 5.16 -0.57 5.59
CA VAL A 94 4.52 0.74 5.79
C VAL A 94 5.08 1.40 7.04
N TYR A 95 5.46 2.67 6.89
CA TYR A 95 5.94 3.53 7.96
C TYR A 95 5.05 4.76 8.07
N VAL A 96 4.79 5.19 9.29
CA VAL A 96 4.10 6.45 9.60
C VAL A 96 4.99 7.25 10.53
N ASN A 97 5.30 8.49 10.15
CA ASN A 97 6.22 9.36 10.89
C ASN A 97 7.56 8.68 11.22
N ASN A 98 8.11 7.91 10.27
CA ASN A 98 9.33 7.10 10.37
C ASN A 98 9.25 5.90 11.34
N ALA A 99 8.12 5.66 11.99
CA ALA A 99 7.88 4.46 12.79
C ALA A 99 7.30 3.34 11.92
N PHE A 100 7.79 2.11 12.07
CA PHE A 100 7.27 0.96 11.35
C PHE A 100 5.86 0.63 11.84
N ALA A 101 4.87 0.78 10.97
CA ALA A 101 3.46 0.55 11.29
C ALA A 101 2.99 -0.87 10.95
N GLY A 102 3.62 -1.51 9.95
CA GLY A 102 3.28 -2.89 9.60
C GLY A 102 3.72 -3.29 8.21
N LYS A 103 3.42 -4.53 7.86
CA LYS A 103 3.80 -5.11 6.55
C LYS A 103 2.72 -6.07 6.03
N CYS A 104 2.69 -6.22 4.71
CA CYS A 104 1.96 -7.29 4.03
C CYS A 104 2.87 -7.93 2.98
N ALA A 105 3.02 -9.24 3.02
CA ALA A 105 3.87 -9.96 2.08
C ALA A 105 3.14 -10.31 0.78
N TYR A 106 1.82 -10.58 0.86
CA TYR A 106 1.03 -11.03 -0.28
C TYR A 106 0.49 -9.86 -1.08
N GLY A 107 0.74 -9.88 -2.39
CA GLY A 107 0.50 -8.73 -3.27
C GLY A 107 -0.95 -8.52 -3.73
N TYR A 108 -1.87 -9.49 -3.55
CA TYR A 108 -3.20 -9.45 -4.19
C TYR A 108 -4.38 -9.41 -3.21
N SER A 109 -4.12 -9.30 -1.90
CA SER A 109 -5.17 -9.11 -0.90
C SER A 109 -5.13 -7.72 -0.30
N ASN A 110 -6.28 -7.24 0.14
CA ASN A 110 -6.35 -6.07 0.99
C ASN A 110 -5.76 -6.37 2.37
N PHE A 111 -5.26 -5.32 3.01
CA PHE A 111 -4.79 -5.36 4.39
C PHE A 111 -5.05 -4.02 5.09
N TYR A 112 -5.20 -4.10 6.40
CA TYR A 112 -5.50 -2.97 7.26
C TYR A 112 -4.37 -2.75 8.26
N LEU A 113 -3.97 -1.51 8.45
CA LEU A 113 -2.98 -1.11 9.44
C LEU A 113 -3.62 -0.09 10.40
N ASP A 114 -3.69 -0.43 11.67
CA ASP A 114 -4.05 0.53 12.70
C ASP A 114 -2.88 1.48 12.92
N ILE A 115 -3.09 2.73 12.57
CA ILE A 115 -2.07 3.77 12.67
C ILE A 115 -2.35 4.77 13.79
N THR A 116 -3.34 4.49 14.64
CA THR A 116 -3.80 5.41 15.70
C THR A 116 -2.66 5.92 16.57
N ASP A 117 -1.76 5.02 16.99
CA ASP A 117 -0.65 5.36 17.88
C ASP A 117 0.56 5.97 17.16
N PHE A 118 0.54 6.01 15.84
CA PHE A 118 1.64 6.52 15.00
C PHE A 118 1.40 7.95 14.50
N VAL A 119 0.14 8.40 14.50
CA VAL A 119 -0.24 9.71 13.94
C VAL A 119 -0.28 10.80 14.99
N LYS A 120 -0.06 12.03 14.55
CA LYS A 120 -0.16 13.25 15.33
C LYS A 120 -1.36 14.04 14.84
N ILE A 121 -2.38 14.19 15.70
CA ILE A 121 -3.60 14.91 15.37
C ILE A 121 -3.31 16.42 15.25
N GLY A 122 -3.91 17.07 14.27
CA GLY A 122 -3.70 18.50 13.97
C GLY A 122 -2.34 18.82 13.36
N GLN A 123 -1.57 17.81 12.95
CA GLN A 123 -0.27 17.95 12.30
C GLN A 123 -0.23 17.16 10.99
N THR A 124 0.75 17.49 10.15
CA THR A 124 1.06 16.70 8.96
C THR A 124 1.81 15.43 9.38
N ASN A 125 1.33 14.29 8.90
CA ASN A 125 1.93 12.98 9.12
C ASN A 125 2.52 12.47 7.82
N ALA A 126 3.75 11.98 7.86
CA ALA A 126 4.40 11.35 6.71
C ALA A 126 4.03 9.87 6.64
N ILE A 127 3.64 9.41 5.46
CA ILE A 127 3.40 7.98 5.17
C ILE A 127 4.44 7.57 4.14
N LYS A 128 5.17 6.47 4.41
CA LYS A 128 6.12 5.85 3.50
C LYS A 128 5.77 4.38 3.32
N VAL A 129 5.74 3.93 2.07
CA VAL A 129 5.53 2.53 1.71
C VAL A 129 6.71 2.05 0.89
N ILE A 130 7.44 1.07 1.40
CA ILE A 130 8.52 0.40 0.66
C ILE A 130 7.92 -0.87 0.08
N VAL A 131 7.98 -0.99 -1.24
CA VAL A 131 7.50 -2.15 -1.99
C VAL A 131 8.71 -2.93 -2.49
N LYS A 132 8.85 -4.18 -2.04
CA LYS A 132 9.97 -5.06 -2.38
C LYS A 132 9.60 -5.95 -3.56
N ASP A 133 9.63 -5.39 -4.76
CA ASP A 133 9.28 -6.06 -6.00
C ASP A 133 10.50 -6.59 -6.80
N GLY A 134 11.71 -6.26 -6.37
CA GLY A 134 12.95 -6.70 -7.01
C GLY A 134 13.30 -8.18 -6.83
N VAL A 135 12.33 -9.04 -6.52
CA VAL A 135 12.53 -10.49 -6.38
C VAL A 135 12.08 -11.18 -7.67
N PRO A 136 12.93 -12.01 -8.31
CA PRO A 136 12.56 -12.71 -9.52
C PRO A 136 11.24 -13.47 -9.39
N SER A 137 10.27 -13.15 -10.24
CA SER A 137 8.97 -13.79 -10.32
C SER A 137 8.93 -14.77 -11.52
N GLY A 138 8.36 -15.95 -11.31
CA GLY A 138 8.06 -16.89 -12.40
C GLY A 138 6.69 -16.62 -13.06
N ARG A 139 6.06 -15.47 -12.78
CA ARG A 139 4.77 -15.08 -13.34
C ARG A 139 4.98 -14.03 -14.42
N TRP A 140 4.32 -14.23 -15.55
CA TRP A 140 4.53 -13.43 -16.74
C TRP A 140 4.26 -11.92 -16.54
N TYR A 141 3.25 -11.57 -15.77
CA TYR A 141 2.95 -10.19 -15.38
C TYR A 141 2.29 -10.18 -13.99
N THR A 142 2.92 -9.50 -13.08
CA THR A 142 2.49 -9.48 -11.68
C THR A 142 1.79 -8.19 -11.30
N GLY A 143 2.03 -7.11 -12.05
CA GLY A 143 1.85 -5.75 -11.56
C GLY A 143 2.98 -5.39 -10.60
N GLY A 144 3.17 -4.10 -10.31
CA GLY A 144 4.22 -3.62 -9.42
C GLY A 144 3.83 -2.33 -8.73
N GLY A 145 4.06 -2.25 -7.42
CA GLY A 145 3.75 -1.05 -6.65
C GLY A 145 2.38 -1.06 -5.97
N ILE A 146 1.84 0.12 -5.71
CA ILE A 146 0.49 0.31 -5.12
C ILE A 146 -0.53 0.35 -6.26
N PHE A 147 -0.89 -0.82 -6.78
CA PHE A 147 -1.68 -0.93 -8.01
C PHE A 147 -3.20 -0.95 -7.79
N ARG A 148 -3.66 -0.74 -6.55
CA ARG A 148 -5.07 -0.55 -6.17
C ARG A 148 -5.22 0.65 -5.23
N ASP A 149 -6.46 0.92 -4.82
CA ASP A 149 -6.80 2.05 -4.00
C ASP A 149 -6.22 1.97 -2.58
N VAL A 150 -5.93 3.13 -2.03
CA VAL A 150 -5.58 3.30 -0.62
C VAL A 150 -6.66 4.15 0.05
N HIS A 151 -7.09 3.73 1.24
CA HIS A 151 -8.10 4.44 1.99
C HIS A 151 -7.63 4.79 3.40
N LEU A 152 -8.01 5.98 3.83
CA LEU A 152 -8.00 6.39 5.22
C LEU A 152 -9.35 6.02 5.84
N MET A 153 -9.30 5.27 6.94
CA MET A 153 -10.50 4.88 7.69
C MET A 153 -10.46 5.49 9.09
N ILE A 154 -11.57 6.11 9.51
CA ILE A 154 -11.70 6.75 10.82
C ILE A 154 -12.99 6.26 11.47
N ALA A 155 -12.90 5.80 12.71
CA ALA A 155 -14.06 5.31 13.46
C ALA A 155 -14.02 5.76 14.93
N GLU A 156 -15.18 5.74 15.56
CA GLU A 156 -15.28 5.89 17.00
C GLU A 156 -14.56 4.73 17.71
N PRO A 157 -14.12 4.89 18.97
CA PRO A 157 -13.47 3.82 19.72
C PRO A 157 -14.28 2.53 19.76
N THR A 158 -15.60 2.64 19.89
CA THR A 158 -16.53 1.50 19.76
C THR A 158 -17.10 1.46 18.34
N HIS A 159 -16.72 0.44 17.58
CA HIS A 159 -17.13 0.27 16.19
C HIS A 159 -17.06 -1.20 15.79
N ILE A 160 -17.67 -1.55 14.67
CA ILE A 160 -17.45 -2.85 14.02
C ILE A 160 -16.09 -2.79 13.33
N ALA A 161 -15.20 -3.73 13.64
CA ALA A 161 -13.89 -3.82 13.00
C ALA A 161 -14.00 -3.95 11.48
N PRO A 162 -12.99 -3.54 10.71
CA PRO A 162 -12.91 -3.86 9.29
C PRO A 162 -13.12 -5.37 9.09
N ASP A 163 -13.96 -5.75 8.12
CA ASP A 163 -14.39 -7.13 7.83
C ASP A 163 -14.97 -7.88 9.04
N GLY A 164 -15.41 -7.18 10.09
CA GLY A 164 -15.90 -7.75 11.34
C GLY A 164 -17.34 -8.29 11.31
N VAL A 165 -17.99 -8.31 10.14
CA VAL A 165 -19.34 -8.87 9.96
C VAL A 165 -19.25 -10.19 9.24
N PHE A 166 -19.66 -11.27 9.89
CA PHE A 166 -19.76 -12.58 9.28
C PHE A 166 -21.23 -12.99 9.16
N VAL A 167 -21.67 -13.30 7.96
CA VAL A 167 -23.04 -13.77 7.69
C VAL A 167 -22.99 -15.23 7.26
N LYS A 168 -23.71 -16.10 7.99
CA LYS A 168 -23.84 -17.52 7.68
C LYS A 168 -25.30 -17.84 7.44
N THR A 169 -25.60 -18.46 6.30
CA THR A 169 -26.90 -19.05 6.02
C THR A 169 -26.92 -20.45 6.63
N GLU A 170 -27.78 -20.70 7.60
CA GLU A 170 -27.89 -22.01 8.25
C GLU A 170 -28.84 -22.95 7.52
N SER A 171 -29.93 -22.42 6.93
CA SER A 171 -30.87 -23.19 6.12
C SER A 171 -31.51 -22.31 5.07
N VAL A 172 -31.93 -22.92 3.97
CA VAL A 172 -32.74 -22.30 2.91
C VAL A 172 -34.00 -23.14 2.77
N ASP A 173 -35.16 -22.54 3.09
CA ASP A 173 -36.47 -23.20 2.87
C ASP A 173 -36.90 -23.00 1.41
N GLU A 174 -37.28 -24.09 0.75
CA GLU A 174 -37.75 -24.08 -0.65
C GLU A 174 -39.10 -23.33 -0.83
N GLN A 175 -39.72 -22.88 0.26
CA GLN A 175 -41.02 -22.21 0.22
C GLN A 175 -40.98 -20.71 -0.05
N ILE A 176 -39.79 -20.13 -0.25
CA ILE A 176 -39.62 -18.72 -0.59
C ILE A 176 -39.05 -18.63 -2.03
N ALA A 177 -39.82 -19.11 -2.99
CA ALA A 177 -39.54 -18.91 -4.40
C ALA A 177 -40.72 -18.09 -5.01
#